data_1a4f6a7647b400be784e729a295cf0ce
#
_entry.id   1a4f6a7647b400be784e729a295cf0ce
#
_cell.length_a   1.000
_cell.length_b   1.000
_cell.length_c   1.000
_cell.angle_alpha   90.00
_cell.angle_beta   90.00
_cell.angle_gamma   90.00
#
_symmetry.space_group_name_H-M   'P 1'
#
loop_
_entity.id
_entity.type
_entity.pdbx_description
1 polymer ?
#
loop_
_entity_poly.entity_id
_entity_poly.type
_entity_poly.pdbx_seq_one_letter_code
_entity_poly.pdbx_strand_id
1 'polypeptide(L)'
;MKKFHLLVLFISINFMAIAQSPTELKVAAAVEKLRLAMVSGERVALEEVAATDLSYGHSSGKIEDKAAFVESIASGKSDFVTIEFKEQTIKFAGKTAIVRHQLHAKTNDGGKPGEVHLGIMLVWQKEGKTWKLLARQAYKLP
;
A
#
# COMPACT_ATOMS: atom_id res chain seq x y z
N MET A 1 -16.17 16.99 64.92
CA MET A 1 -15.64 17.31 63.53
C MET A 1 -15.32 16.00 62.78
N LYS A 2 -16.18 15.61 61.87
CA LYS A 2 -16.00 14.36 61.11
C LYS A 2 -15.12 14.65 59.88
N LYS A 3 -13.92 14.05 59.83
CA LYS A 3 -13.01 14.16 58.66
C LYS A 3 -13.48 13.23 57.59
N PHE A 4 -13.94 13.78 56.47
CA PHE A 4 -14.31 13.06 55.25
C PHE A 4 -13.01 12.79 54.44
N HIS A 5 -12.57 11.54 54.36
CA HIS A 5 -11.46 11.15 53.50
C HIS A 5 -12.01 10.85 52.10
N LEU A 6 -11.73 11.74 51.14
CA LEU A 6 -12.06 11.56 49.72
C LEU A 6 -11.03 10.59 49.10
N LEU A 7 -11.45 9.36 48.88
CA LEU A 7 -10.65 8.35 48.16
C LEU A 7 -10.73 8.64 46.67
N VAL A 8 -9.69 9.24 46.08
CA VAL A 8 -9.59 9.44 44.64
C VAL A 8 -9.09 8.14 44.00
N LEU A 9 -9.99 7.42 43.34
CA LEU A 9 -9.67 6.20 42.58
C LEU A 9 -9.06 6.60 41.25
N PHE A 10 -7.73 6.44 41.08
CA PHE A 10 -7.05 6.61 39.80
C PHE A 10 -7.33 5.39 38.91
N ILE A 11 -8.23 5.54 37.89
CA ILE A 11 -8.42 4.56 36.87
C ILE A 11 -7.32 4.76 35.82
N SER A 12 -6.29 3.92 35.84
CA SER A 12 -5.25 3.87 34.82
C SER A 12 -5.82 3.19 33.55
N ILE A 13 -6.16 3.97 32.55
CA ILE A 13 -6.53 3.44 31.22
C ILE A 13 -5.24 3.02 30.54
N ASN A 14 -4.95 1.72 30.56
CA ASN A 14 -3.86 1.14 29.76
C ASN A 14 -4.27 1.14 28.29
N PHE A 15 -3.75 2.07 27.49
CA PHE A 15 -3.77 1.96 26.05
C PHE A 15 -2.82 0.82 25.62
N MET A 16 -3.35 -0.36 25.32
CA MET A 16 -2.59 -1.38 24.63
C MET A 16 -2.34 -0.88 23.20
N ALA A 17 -1.17 -0.33 22.95
CA ALA A 17 -0.67 -0.15 21.60
C ALA A 17 -0.50 -1.55 20.99
N ILE A 18 -1.31 -1.90 19.99
CA ILE A 18 -1.16 -3.15 19.22
C ILE A 18 0.10 -2.97 18.40
N ALA A 19 1.22 -3.55 18.85
CA ALA A 19 2.46 -3.55 18.09
C ALA A 19 2.28 -4.38 16.82
N GLN A 20 2.67 -3.82 15.67
CA GLN A 20 2.67 -4.54 14.40
C GLN A 20 3.60 -5.75 14.46
N SER A 21 3.17 -6.88 13.91
CA SER A 21 4.01 -8.08 13.88
C SER A 21 5.23 -7.87 12.96
N PRO A 22 6.36 -8.60 13.19
CA PRO A 22 7.52 -8.52 12.30
C PRO A 22 7.20 -8.84 10.83
N THR A 23 6.21 -9.69 10.59
CA THR A 23 5.75 -10.03 9.23
C THR A 23 4.96 -8.86 8.61
N GLU A 24 4.13 -8.20 9.39
CA GLU A 24 3.39 -7.01 8.97
C GLU A 24 4.33 -5.86 8.58
N LEU A 25 5.38 -5.62 9.36
CA LEU A 25 6.42 -4.64 9.03
C LEU A 25 7.12 -4.96 7.70
N LYS A 26 7.37 -6.24 7.38
CA LYS A 26 7.95 -6.65 6.10
C LYS A 26 7.02 -6.38 4.92
N VAL A 27 5.72 -6.62 5.08
CA VAL A 27 4.73 -6.30 4.03
C VAL A 27 4.58 -4.80 3.88
N ALA A 28 4.50 -4.05 4.97
CA ALA A 28 4.47 -2.58 4.92
C ALA A 28 5.69 -2.00 4.20
N ALA A 29 6.89 -2.55 4.46
CA ALA A 29 8.11 -2.17 3.75
C ALA A 29 8.06 -2.52 2.25
N ALA A 30 7.44 -3.65 1.86
CA ALA A 30 7.24 -3.99 0.45
C ALA A 30 6.26 -3.03 -0.25
N VAL A 31 5.19 -2.62 0.43
CA VAL A 31 4.25 -1.59 -0.06
C VAL A 31 4.96 -0.26 -0.26
N GLU A 32 5.84 0.13 0.67
CA GLU A 32 6.62 1.37 0.54
C GLU A 32 7.63 1.28 -0.63
N LYS A 33 8.27 0.13 -0.85
CA LYS A 33 9.11 -0.10 -2.04
C LYS A 33 8.33 0.05 -3.34
N LEU A 34 7.10 -0.47 -3.40
CA LEU A 34 6.21 -0.28 -4.55
C LEU A 34 5.92 1.21 -4.77
N ARG A 35 5.56 1.94 -3.71
CA ARG A 35 5.29 3.38 -3.79
C ARG A 35 6.48 4.14 -4.36
N LEU A 36 7.68 3.89 -3.84
CA LEU A 36 8.92 4.53 -4.29
C LEU A 36 9.25 4.17 -5.73
N ALA A 37 9.11 2.89 -6.13
CA ALA A 37 9.34 2.44 -7.50
C ALA A 37 8.38 3.11 -8.49
N MET A 38 7.09 3.28 -8.11
CA MET A 38 6.10 3.97 -8.96
C MET A 38 6.40 5.46 -9.11
N VAL A 39 6.88 6.14 -8.06
CA VAL A 39 7.25 7.56 -8.11
C VAL A 39 8.57 7.78 -8.86
N SER A 40 9.55 6.88 -8.70
CA SER A 40 10.84 7.02 -9.38
C SER A 40 10.77 6.66 -10.89
N GLY A 41 9.82 5.79 -11.28
CA GLY A 41 9.76 5.25 -12.63
C GLY A 41 10.90 4.28 -12.99
N GLU A 42 11.74 3.91 -11.99
CA GLU A 42 12.91 3.06 -12.20
C GLU A 42 12.49 1.62 -12.57
N ARG A 43 12.79 1.21 -13.79
CA ARG A 43 12.42 -0.08 -14.37
C ARG A 43 12.82 -1.25 -13.48
N VAL A 44 14.06 -1.28 -13.02
CA VAL A 44 14.59 -2.37 -12.19
C VAL A 44 13.82 -2.48 -10.87
N ALA A 45 13.52 -1.36 -10.23
CA ALA A 45 12.76 -1.34 -8.98
C ALA A 45 11.31 -1.84 -9.18
N LEU A 46 10.68 -1.47 -10.29
CA LEU A 46 9.34 -1.96 -10.68
C LEU A 46 9.33 -3.46 -10.96
N GLU A 47 10.34 -3.97 -11.66
CA GLU A 47 10.52 -5.39 -11.94
C GLU A 47 10.76 -6.22 -10.67
N GLU A 48 11.55 -5.69 -9.74
CA GLU A 48 11.86 -6.36 -8.48
C GLU A 48 10.65 -6.49 -7.55
N VAL A 49 9.78 -5.48 -7.48
CA VAL A 49 8.64 -5.50 -6.58
C VAL A 49 7.48 -6.36 -7.08
N ALA A 50 7.38 -6.57 -8.41
CA ALA A 50 6.31 -7.32 -9.06
C ALA A 50 6.62 -8.81 -9.17
N ALA A 51 5.63 -9.67 -8.85
CA ALA A 51 5.68 -11.10 -9.16
C ALA A 51 5.66 -11.34 -10.67
N THR A 52 6.14 -12.50 -11.11
CA THR A 52 6.13 -12.87 -12.54
C THR A 52 4.71 -12.86 -13.13
N ASP A 53 3.75 -13.38 -12.35
CA ASP A 53 2.35 -13.50 -12.76
C ASP A 53 1.49 -12.32 -12.25
N LEU A 54 2.05 -11.11 -12.21
CA LEU A 54 1.34 -9.92 -11.76
C LEU A 54 0.06 -9.69 -12.58
N SER A 55 -1.05 -9.45 -11.88
CA SER A 55 -2.29 -8.93 -12.44
C SER A 55 -2.57 -7.54 -11.88
N TYR A 56 -2.38 -6.49 -12.67
CA TYR A 56 -2.48 -5.10 -12.26
C TYR A 56 -3.75 -4.45 -12.81
N GLY A 57 -4.80 -4.37 -11.97
CA GLY A 57 -6.11 -3.84 -12.34
C GLY A 57 -6.24 -2.33 -12.08
N HIS A 58 -6.72 -1.61 -13.09
CA HIS A 58 -7.04 -0.19 -13.05
C HIS A 58 -8.51 0.05 -12.67
N SER A 59 -8.83 1.25 -12.18
CA SER A 59 -10.22 1.65 -11.87
C SER A 59 -11.13 1.76 -13.10
N SER A 60 -10.55 1.79 -14.29
CA SER A 60 -11.26 1.71 -15.57
C SER A 60 -11.66 0.29 -15.98
N GLY A 61 -11.18 -0.73 -15.26
CA GLY A 61 -11.34 -2.14 -15.62
C GLY A 61 -10.23 -2.71 -16.48
N LYS A 62 -9.28 -1.88 -16.97
CA LYS A 62 -8.09 -2.36 -17.68
C LYS A 62 -7.24 -3.22 -16.75
N ILE A 63 -6.72 -4.33 -17.25
CA ILE A 63 -5.76 -5.20 -16.55
C ILE A 63 -4.46 -5.23 -17.34
N GLU A 64 -3.35 -5.11 -16.64
CA GLU A 64 -2.00 -5.20 -17.17
C GLU A 64 -1.25 -6.37 -16.52
N ASP A 65 -0.42 -7.04 -17.28
CA ASP A 65 0.60 -7.96 -16.77
C ASP A 65 1.83 -7.19 -16.24
N LYS A 66 2.82 -7.91 -15.76
CA LYS A 66 4.07 -7.33 -15.26
C LYS A 66 4.77 -6.46 -16.31
N ALA A 67 4.87 -6.94 -17.55
CA ALA A 67 5.60 -6.23 -18.61
C ALA A 67 4.91 -4.90 -18.96
N ALA A 68 3.58 -4.91 -19.10
CA ALA A 68 2.78 -3.73 -19.39
C ALA A 68 2.79 -2.74 -18.22
N PHE A 69 2.70 -3.21 -16.96
CA PHE A 69 2.82 -2.39 -15.74
C PHE A 69 4.17 -1.65 -15.71
N VAL A 70 5.27 -2.40 -15.86
CA VAL A 70 6.63 -1.83 -15.82
C VAL A 70 6.82 -0.82 -16.95
N GLU A 71 6.42 -1.16 -18.17
CA GLU A 71 6.57 -0.29 -19.34
C GLU A 71 5.73 0.98 -19.20
N SER A 72 4.50 0.87 -18.73
CA SER A 72 3.59 2.00 -18.58
C SER A 72 4.17 3.08 -17.65
N ILE A 73 4.82 2.68 -16.55
CA ILE A 73 5.41 3.61 -15.59
C ILE A 73 6.81 4.07 -16.05
N ALA A 74 7.67 3.14 -16.45
CA ALA A 74 9.05 3.47 -16.82
C ALA A 74 9.15 4.36 -18.07
N SER A 75 8.16 4.33 -18.96
CA SER A 75 8.09 5.22 -20.12
C SER A 75 7.48 6.59 -19.82
N GLY A 76 6.94 6.82 -18.61
CA GLY A 76 6.22 8.04 -18.26
C GLY A 76 4.81 8.13 -18.86
N LYS A 77 4.31 7.06 -19.48
CA LYS A 77 2.91 7.00 -19.94
C LYS A 77 1.94 7.09 -18.77
N SER A 78 2.31 6.44 -17.64
CA SER A 78 1.71 6.60 -16.33
C SER A 78 2.80 7.15 -15.42
N ASP A 79 2.70 8.41 -15.03
CA ASP A 79 3.74 9.14 -14.29
C ASP A 79 3.18 9.65 -12.96
N PHE A 80 3.67 9.07 -11.86
CA PHE A 80 3.30 9.46 -10.50
C PHE A 80 4.32 10.45 -9.94
N VAL A 81 3.94 11.72 -9.85
CA VAL A 81 4.76 12.76 -9.25
C VAL A 81 4.85 12.61 -7.73
N THR A 82 3.71 12.29 -7.11
CA THR A 82 3.63 11.97 -5.67
C THR A 82 2.60 10.88 -5.44
N ILE A 83 2.84 10.03 -4.44
CA ILE A 83 1.86 9.07 -3.94
C ILE A 83 1.82 9.15 -2.41
N GLU A 84 0.62 9.26 -1.86
CA GLU A 84 0.34 9.13 -0.44
C GLU A 84 -0.66 7.98 -0.24
N PHE A 85 -0.37 7.07 0.70
CA PHE A 85 -1.29 6.03 1.13
C PHE A 85 -1.92 6.40 2.46
N LYS A 86 -3.25 6.31 2.54
CA LYS A 86 -4.04 6.57 3.75
C LYS A 86 -4.83 5.33 4.16
N GLU A 87 -5.13 5.22 5.44
CA GLU A 87 -5.98 4.17 6.00
C GLU A 87 -5.52 2.75 5.63
N GLN A 88 -4.19 2.52 5.66
CA GLN A 88 -3.64 1.23 5.29
C GLN A 88 -3.96 0.15 6.30
N THR A 89 -4.45 -0.98 5.80
CA THR A 89 -4.67 -2.21 6.57
C THR A 89 -3.97 -3.38 5.91
N ILE A 90 -3.48 -4.33 6.72
CA ILE A 90 -2.78 -5.54 6.27
C ILE A 90 -3.43 -6.75 6.94
N LYS A 91 -3.82 -7.75 6.14
CA LYS A 91 -4.34 -9.03 6.61
C LYS A 91 -3.57 -10.18 5.99
N PHE A 92 -3.36 -11.25 6.73
CA PHE A 92 -2.59 -12.40 6.30
C PHE A 92 -3.45 -13.65 6.12
N ALA A 93 -3.08 -14.45 5.11
CA ALA A 93 -3.58 -15.81 4.90
C ALA A 93 -2.39 -16.68 4.44
N GLY A 94 -1.73 -17.36 5.38
CA GLY A 94 -0.52 -18.14 5.11
C GLY A 94 0.62 -17.31 4.52
N LYS A 95 1.02 -17.62 3.29
CA LYS A 95 2.07 -16.90 2.55
C LYS A 95 1.52 -15.72 1.71
N THR A 96 0.27 -15.34 1.91
CA THR A 96 -0.39 -14.26 1.20
C THR A 96 -0.74 -13.13 2.15
N ALA A 97 -0.56 -11.89 1.73
CA ALA A 97 -1.04 -10.71 2.44
C ALA A 97 -1.98 -9.90 1.55
N ILE A 98 -3.09 -9.46 2.12
CA ILE A 98 -4.02 -8.54 1.48
C ILE A 98 -3.82 -7.18 2.15
N VAL A 99 -3.49 -6.17 1.34
CA VAL A 99 -3.33 -4.78 1.77
C VAL A 99 -4.42 -3.95 1.15
N ARG A 100 -5.04 -3.09 1.94
CA ARG A 100 -5.99 -2.09 1.45
C ARG A 100 -5.56 -0.71 1.92
N HIS A 101 -5.69 0.27 1.06
CA HIS A 101 -5.47 1.68 1.40
C HIS A 101 -6.22 2.59 0.41
N GLN A 102 -6.31 3.85 0.74
CA GLN A 102 -6.65 4.90 -0.20
C GLN A 102 -5.35 5.45 -0.80
N LEU A 103 -5.32 5.59 -2.11
CA LEU A 103 -4.22 6.21 -2.86
C LEU A 103 -4.63 7.63 -3.23
N HIS A 104 -3.82 8.59 -2.81
CA HIS A 104 -3.89 9.99 -3.24
C HIS A 104 -2.59 10.29 -4.00
N ALA A 105 -2.69 10.68 -5.26
CA ALA A 105 -1.50 10.92 -6.07
C ALA A 105 -1.67 12.14 -6.97
N LYS A 106 -0.57 12.85 -7.18
CA LYS A 106 -0.41 13.76 -8.31
C LYS A 106 0.26 13.00 -9.44
N THR A 107 -0.26 13.17 -10.64
CA THR A 107 0.25 12.50 -11.85
C THR A 107 0.65 13.53 -12.90
N ASN A 108 1.47 13.06 -13.87
CA ASN A 108 1.85 13.84 -15.06
C ASN A 108 1.85 12.91 -16.29
N ASP A 109 0.79 12.14 -16.45
CA ASP A 109 0.66 11.06 -17.42
C ASP A 109 0.85 11.58 -18.87
N GLY A 110 1.93 11.14 -19.53
CA GLY A 110 2.29 11.62 -20.85
C GLY A 110 2.48 13.14 -20.92
N GLY A 111 2.93 13.78 -19.81
CA GLY A 111 3.13 15.20 -19.71
C GLY A 111 1.87 16.03 -19.37
N LYS A 112 0.78 15.36 -18.97
CA LYS A 112 -0.48 16.01 -18.57
C LYS A 112 -0.66 15.91 -17.05
N PRO A 113 -0.57 17.02 -16.31
CA PRO A 113 -0.81 17.04 -14.88
C PRO A 113 -2.23 16.58 -14.52
N GLY A 114 -2.34 15.78 -13.46
CA GLY A 114 -3.61 15.29 -12.94
C GLY A 114 -3.53 14.91 -11.47
N GLU A 115 -4.66 14.56 -10.90
CA GLU A 115 -4.77 14.00 -9.55
C GLU A 115 -5.69 12.78 -9.56
N VAL A 116 -5.35 11.79 -8.73
CA VAL A 116 -6.17 10.58 -8.58
C VAL A 116 -6.40 10.27 -7.10
N HIS A 117 -7.65 9.90 -6.78
CA HIS A 117 -8.07 9.42 -5.47
C HIS A 117 -8.80 8.10 -5.67
N LEU A 118 -8.20 7.01 -5.21
CA LEU A 118 -8.69 5.66 -5.48
C LEU A 118 -8.61 4.78 -4.24
N GLY A 119 -9.54 3.86 -4.12
CA GLY A 119 -9.38 2.70 -3.25
C GLY A 119 -8.51 1.66 -3.93
N ILE A 120 -7.59 1.06 -3.18
CA ILE A 120 -6.64 0.07 -3.68
C ILE A 120 -6.73 -1.20 -2.84
N MET A 121 -6.77 -2.34 -3.51
CA MET A 121 -6.50 -3.64 -2.92
C MET A 121 -5.25 -4.22 -3.58
N LEU A 122 -4.28 -4.63 -2.75
CA LEU A 122 -3.07 -5.33 -3.17
C LEU A 122 -3.10 -6.75 -2.61
N VAL A 123 -2.65 -7.69 -3.40
CA VAL A 123 -2.35 -9.06 -2.97
C VAL A 123 -0.85 -9.29 -3.09
N TRP A 124 -0.21 -9.58 -1.98
CA TRP A 124 1.21 -9.86 -1.89
C TRP A 124 1.43 -11.35 -1.64
N GLN A 125 2.36 -11.94 -2.38
CA GLN A 125 2.78 -13.32 -2.24
C GLN A 125 4.20 -13.37 -1.67
N LYS A 126 4.41 -14.22 -0.66
CA LYS A 126 5.75 -14.46 -0.11
C LYS A 126 6.51 -15.44 -0.99
N GLU A 127 7.61 -14.99 -1.59
CA GLU A 127 8.56 -15.77 -2.37
C GLU A 127 9.90 -15.81 -1.63
N GLY A 128 10.22 -16.97 -1.07
CA GLY A 128 11.42 -17.12 -0.22
C GLY A 128 11.38 -16.17 0.99
N LYS A 129 12.28 -15.20 1.02
CA LYS A 129 12.36 -14.18 2.08
C LYS A 129 11.71 -12.84 1.71
N THR A 130 11.25 -12.67 0.47
CA THR A 130 10.70 -11.42 -0.08
C THR A 130 9.19 -11.51 -0.25
N TRP A 131 8.55 -10.35 -0.30
CA TRP A 131 7.16 -10.19 -0.67
C TRP A 131 7.09 -9.57 -2.06
N LYS A 132 6.32 -10.18 -2.97
CA LYS A 132 6.12 -9.72 -4.34
C LYS A 132 4.66 -9.35 -4.55
N LEU A 133 4.41 -8.29 -5.30
CA LEU A 133 3.07 -7.90 -5.70
C LEU A 133 2.52 -8.88 -6.72
N LEU A 134 1.53 -9.67 -6.33
CA LEU A 134 0.86 -10.65 -7.21
C LEU A 134 -0.35 -10.06 -7.90
N ALA A 135 -1.14 -9.22 -7.19
CA ALA A 135 -2.27 -8.58 -7.80
C ALA A 135 -2.52 -7.19 -7.21
N ARG A 136 -3.11 -6.31 -8.04
CA ARG A 136 -3.67 -5.03 -7.63
C ARG A 136 -5.04 -4.86 -8.27
N GLN A 137 -5.96 -4.26 -7.54
CA GLN A 137 -7.19 -3.71 -8.09
C GLN A 137 -7.41 -2.31 -7.55
N ALA A 138 -7.49 -1.34 -8.45
CA ALA A 138 -7.97 0.00 -8.13
C ALA A 138 -9.48 0.10 -8.37
N TYR A 139 -10.15 0.90 -7.54
CA TYR A 139 -11.58 1.20 -7.68
C TYR A 139 -11.85 2.65 -7.28
N LYS A 140 -12.93 3.22 -7.83
CA LYS A 140 -13.37 4.57 -7.45
C LYS A 140 -13.91 4.54 -6.03
N LEU A 141 -13.51 5.53 -5.24
CA LEU A 141 -14.15 5.80 -3.96
C LEU A 141 -15.52 6.46 -4.18
N PRO A 142 -16.50 6.26 -3.25
CA PRO A 142 -17.80 6.91 -3.32
C PRO A 142 -17.70 8.42 -3.23
#